data_b325408b4e32a680f59b737eb6fb26a0
#
_entry.id   b325408b4e32a680f59b737eb6fb26a0
#
_cell.length_a   1.000
_cell.length_b   1.000
_cell.length_c   1.000
_cell.angle_alpha   90.00
_cell.angle_beta   90.00
_cell.angle_gamma   90.00
#
_symmetry.space_group_name_H-M   'P 1'
#
loop_
_entity.id
_entity.type
_entity.pdbx_description
1 polymer ?
#
loop_
_entity_poly.entity_id
_entity_poly.type
_entity_poly.pdbx_seq_one_letter_code
_entity_poly.pdbx_strand_id
1 'polypeptide(L)'
;MALWYPYDLYKAHHLAHHQDQHLTEPGVDPESNYRHAGTPLARCQRALLTSQRTVAGRLLLGPGITVAHLLADIARAIARRNVKQLWLWAQHLALAVALLALVPVSAWEYATAAYFGLGLAMLRSLYEHRPAALPAHRIVINEAALPWRLLYLNNN
;
A
#
# COMPACT_ATOMS: atom_id res chain seq x y z
N MET A 1 4.34 -9.13 0.47
CA MET A 1 3.81 -8.30 -0.62
C MET A 1 3.64 -9.13 -1.89
N ALA A 2 3.17 -10.30 -1.64
CA ALA A 2 3.05 -11.31 -2.65
C ALA A 2 2.20 -10.83 -3.82
N LEU A 3 2.78 -10.80 -5.00
CA LEU A 3 2.13 -10.84 -6.31
C LEU A 3 1.23 -9.67 -6.73
N TRP A 4 1.03 -8.61 -5.90
CA TRP A 4 0.24 -7.45 -6.30
C TRP A 4 1.05 -6.34 -6.96
N TYR A 5 2.37 -6.30 -6.76
CA TYR A 5 3.20 -5.20 -7.20
C TYR A 5 4.58 -5.70 -7.60
N PRO A 6 5.12 -5.26 -8.76
CA PRO A 6 6.50 -5.56 -9.13
C PRO A 6 7.47 -5.13 -8.02
N TYR A 7 8.35 -6.04 -7.61
CA TYR A 7 9.24 -5.82 -6.46
C TYR A 7 10.09 -4.54 -6.60
N ASP A 8 10.64 -4.27 -7.78
CA ASP A 8 11.50 -3.09 -7.97
C ASP A 8 10.72 -1.77 -7.85
N LEU A 9 9.47 -1.73 -8.30
CA LEU A 9 8.60 -0.57 -8.12
C LEU A 9 8.22 -0.41 -6.65
N TYR A 10 7.87 -1.52 -5.98
CA TYR A 10 7.62 -1.51 -4.54
C TYR A 10 8.84 -1.01 -3.77
N LYS A 11 10.01 -1.58 -4.04
CA LYS A 11 11.27 -1.19 -3.37
C LYS A 11 11.55 0.30 -3.53
N ALA A 12 11.36 0.84 -4.74
CA ALA A 12 11.58 2.27 -5.00
C ALA A 12 10.61 3.14 -4.18
N HIS A 13 9.32 2.79 -4.14
CA HIS A 13 8.32 3.52 -3.36
C HIS A 13 8.57 3.41 -1.86
N HIS A 14 8.90 2.23 -1.39
CA HIS A 14 9.16 1.97 0.04
C HIS A 14 10.41 2.68 0.54
N LEU A 15 11.49 2.71 -0.25
CA LEU A 15 12.67 3.48 0.08
C LEU A 15 12.41 5.00 0.06
N ALA A 16 11.55 5.48 -0.84
CA ALA A 16 11.15 6.88 -0.86
C ALA A 16 10.25 7.23 0.35
N HIS A 17 9.36 6.31 0.76
CA HIS A 17 8.54 6.44 1.96
C HIS A 17 9.39 6.52 3.24
N HIS A 18 10.46 5.73 3.33
CA HIS A 18 11.37 5.75 4.47
C HIS A 18 12.38 6.91 4.47
N GLN A 19 12.24 7.88 3.57
CA GLN A 19 13.00 9.14 3.69
C GLN A 19 12.40 9.96 4.84
N ASP A 20 13.07 9.97 5.97
CA ASP A 20 12.61 10.52 7.26
C ASP A 20 12.01 11.92 7.19
N GLN A 21 12.52 12.76 6.28
CA GLN A 21 12.05 14.14 6.16
C GLN A 21 10.62 14.26 5.65
N HIS A 22 10.16 13.30 4.83
CA HIS A 22 8.88 13.34 4.13
C HIS A 22 7.88 12.28 4.58
N LEU A 23 8.27 11.42 5.50
CA LEU A 23 7.41 10.37 6.06
C LEU A 23 6.09 10.97 6.56
N THR A 24 4.98 10.40 6.13
CA THR A 24 3.61 10.84 6.42
C THR A 24 3.18 12.18 5.83
N GLU A 25 3.99 12.85 5.01
CA GLU A 25 3.61 14.11 4.36
C GLU A 25 2.65 13.86 3.20
N PRO A 26 1.44 14.45 3.22
CA PRO A 26 0.48 14.27 2.15
C PRO A 26 1.01 14.79 0.81
N GLY A 27 0.92 13.96 -0.23
CA GLY A 27 1.34 14.32 -1.58
C GLY A 27 2.85 14.24 -1.84
N VAL A 28 3.67 13.99 -0.82
CA VAL A 28 5.13 13.79 -0.92
C VAL A 28 5.48 12.34 -0.63
N ASP A 29 5.01 11.82 0.50
CA ASP A 29 5.17 10.41 0.86
C ASP A 29 4.27 9.53 -0.02
N PRO A 30 4.83 8.62 -0.83
CA PRO A 30 4.05 7.78 -1.73
C PRO A 30 3.11 6.80 -1.01
N GLU A 31 3.34 6.49 0.26
CA GLU A 31 2.47 5.62 1.06
C GLU A 31 1.39 6.39 1.84
N SER A 32 1.42 7.73 1.87
CA SER A 32 0.36 8.53 2.49
C SER A 32 -0.80 8.88 1.53
N ASN A 33 -1.16 7.97 0.64
CA ASN A 33 -2.21 8.11 -0.37
C ASN A 33 -3.61 8.45 0.17
N TYR A 34 -3.85 8.24 1.44
CA TYR A 34 -5.12 8.52 2.12
C TYR A 34 -5.14 9.86 2.86
N ARG A 35 -4.14 10.71 2.64
CA ARG A 35 -4.08 12.07 3.20
C ARG A 35 -3.96 13.09 2.08
N HIS A 36 -4.77 14.12 2.14
CA HIS A 36 -4.69 15.26 1.23
C HIS A 36 -4.37 16.53 1.99
N ALA A 37 -3.32 17.22 1.56
CA ALA A 37 -3.00 18.56 2.02
C ALA A 37 -3.84 19.56 1.20
N GLY A 38 -4.87 20.15 1.81
CA GLY A 38 -5.52 21.38 1.31
C GLY A 38 -6.29 21.33 -0.02
N THR A 39 -6.29 20.21 -0.75
CA THR A 39 -7.01 20.11 -2.02
C THR A 39 -8.52 19.97 -1.80
N PRO A 40 -9.38 20.75 -2.47
CA PRO A 40 -10.81 20.56 -2.41
C PRO A 40 -11.18 19.16 -2.92
N LEU A 41 -11.80 18.36 -2.09
CA LEU A 41 -12.24 17.01 -2.42
C LEU A 41 -13.75 16.95 -2.53
N ALA A 42 -14.27 16.15 -3.46
CA ALA A 42 -15.68 15.80 -3.47
C ALA A 42 -16.08 15.11 -2.14
N ARG A 43 -17.35 15.22 -1.75
CA ARG A 43 -17.84 14.66 -0.48
C ARG A 43 -17.56 13.15 -0.34
N CYS A 44 -17.75 12.39 -1.43
CA CYS A 44 -17.48 10.96 -1.44
C CYS A 44 -15.99 10.65 -1.27
N GLN A 45 -15.09 11.39 -1.91
CA GLN A 45 -13.64 11.22 -1.73
C GLN A 45 -13.22 11.54 -0.30
N ARG A 46 -13.77 12.61 0.29
CA ARG A 46 -13.51 12.98 1.68
C ARG A 46 -13.99 11.89 2.65
N ALA A 47 -15.19 11.35 2.46
CA ALA A 47 -15.73 10.26 3.27
C ALA A 47 -14.84 9.01 3.16
N LEU A 48 -14.44 8.63 1.94
CA LEU A 48 -13.56 7.50 1.68
C LEU A 48 -12.21 7.66 2.38
N LEU A 49 -11.58 8.82 2.26
CA LEU A 49 -10.30 9.11 2.92
C LEU A 49 -10.42 9.20 4.44
N THR A 50 -11.54 9.71 4.94
CA THR A 50 -11.81 9.76 6.39
C THR A 50 -11.97 8.34 6.96
N SER A 51 -12.59 7.42 6.21
CA SER A 51 -12.72 6.02 6.63
C SER A 51 -11.35 5.35 6.87
N GLN A 52 -10.31 5.79 6.15
CA GLN A 52 -8.95 5.25 6.31
C GLN A 52 -8.29 5.58 7.68
N ARG A 53 -8.94 6.38 8.50
CA ARG A 53 -8.54 6.62 9.89
C ARG A 53 -9.05 5.54 10.84
N THR A 54 -9.87 4.62 10.36
CA THR A 54 -10.46 3.53 11.15
C THR A 54 -9.87 2.18 10.73
N VAL A 55 -9.84 1.23 11.66
CA VAL A 55 -9.43 -0.16 11.39
C VAL A 55 -10.30 -0.78 10.29
N ALA A 56 -11.62 -0.67 10.43
CA ALA A 56 -12.56 -1.22 9.44
C ALA A 56 -12.37 -0.59 8.06
N GLY A 57 -12.22 0.73 7.98
CA GLY A 57 -11.99 1.43 6.72
C GLY A 57 -10.70 0.98 6.03
N ARG A 58 -9.62 0.78 6.78
CA ARG A 58 -8.36 0.28 6.22
C ARG A 58 -8.45 -1.15 5.75
N LEU A 59 -9.08 -2.03 6.51
CA LEU A 59 -9.21 -3.43 6.14
C LEU A 59 -10.15 -3.65 4.94
N LEU A 60 -11.26 -2.90 4.88
CA LEU A 60 -12.32 -3.15 3.90
C LEU A 60 -12.22 -2.24 2.67
N LEU A 61 -11.85 -0.98 2.84
CA LEU A 61 -11.83 0.00 1.74
C LEU A 61 -10.39 0.36 1.30
N GLY A 62 -9.42 0.25 2.19
CA GLY A 62 -8.04 0.56 1.90
C GLY A 62 -7.46 -0.21 0.72
N PRO A 63 -7.61 -1.55 0.66
CA PRO A 63 -7.12 -2.31 -0.48
C PRO A 63 -7.72 -1.87 -1.80
N GLY A 64 -9.02 -1.55 -1.83
CA GLY A 64 -9.69 -1.02 -3.03
C GLY A 64 -9.11 0.31 -3.50
N ILE A 65 -8.80 1.22 -2.58
CA ILE A 65 -8.13 2.50 -2.89
C ILE A 65 -6.75 2.24 -3.47
N THR A 66 -5.97 1.33 -2.86
CA THR A 66 -4.63 1.00 -3.34
C THR A 66 -4.68 0.37 -4.73
N VAL A 67 -5.62 -0.53 -4.99
CA VAL A 67 -5.81 -1.11 -6.33
C VAL A 67 -6.20 -0.04 -7.34
N ALA A 68 -7.06 0.90 -6.99
CA ALA A 68 -7.42 2.01 -7.89
C ALA A 68 -6.21 2.90 -8.23
N HIS A 69 -5.35 3.19 -7.26
CA HIS A 69 -4.09 3.92 -7.51
C HIS A 69 -3.15 3.13 -8.41
N LEU A 70 -3.02 1.83 -8.17
CA LEU A 70 -2.23 0.93 -8.98
C LEU A 70 -2.66 0.94 -10.45
N LEU A 71 -3.96 0.82 -10.70
CA LEU A 71 -4.52 0.87 -12.05
C LEU A 71 -4.29 2.24 -12.72
N ALA A 72 -4.40 3.31 -11.95
CA ALA A 72 -4.09 4.65 -12.43
C ALA A 72 -2.60 4.82 -12.78
N ASP A 73 -1.69 4.20 -12.01
CA ASP A 73 -0.26 4.21 -12.30
C ASP A 73 0.08 3.43 -13.57
N ILE A 74 -0.53 2.28 -13.78
CA ILE A 74 -0.40 1.50 -15.01
C ILE A 74 -0.91 2.32 -16.20
N ALA A 75 -2.08 2.92 -16.08
CA ALA A 75 -2.64 3.77 -17.13
C ALA A 75 -1.73 4.96 -17.47
N ARG A 76 -1.13 5.59 -16.46
CA ARG A 76 -0.13 6.65 -16.66
C ARG A 76 1.14 6.13 -17.34
N ALA A 77 1.61 4.94 -16.98
CA ALA A 77 2.77 4.33 -17.63
C ALA A 77 2.51 4.04 -19.10
N ILE A 78 1.31 3.57 -19.45
CA ILE A 78 0.88 3.37 -20.84
C ILE A 78 0.84 4.70 -21.59
N ALA A 79 0.15 5.71 -21.03
CA ALA A 79 -0.01 7.03 -21.65
C ALA A 79 1.35 7.72 -21.91
N ARG A 80 2.30 7.55 -20.99
CA ARG A 80 3.65 8.11 -21.07
C ARG A 80 4.63 7.22 -21.85
N ARG A 81 4.20 6.08 -22.34
CA ARG A 81 5.04 5.07 -23.01
C ARG A 81 6.27 4.69 -22.18
N ASN A 82 6.12 4.58 -20.87
CA ASN A 82 7.20 4.20 -19.96
C ASN A 82 7.51 2.70 -20.08
N VAL A 83 8.32 2.36 -21.09
CA VAL A 83 8.67 0.98 -21.44
C VAL A 83 9.27 0.22 -20.26
N LYS A 84 10.13 0.87 -19.46
CA LYS A 84 10.76 0.24 -18.29
C LYS A 84 9.70 -0.21 -17.27
N GLN A 85 8.77 0.67 -16.92
CA GLN A 85 7.72 0.35 -15.97
C GLN A 85 6.77 -0.72 -16.51
N LEU A 86 6.39 -0.63 -17.78
CA LEU A 86 5.52 -1.63 -18.43
C LEU A 86 6.21 -3.00 -18.51
N TRP A 87 7.51 -3.05 -18.74
CA TRP A 87 8.29 -4.29 -18.72
C TRP A 87 8.29 -4.95 -17.34
N LEU A 88 8.49 -4.19 -16.28
CA LEU A 88 8.41 -4.71 -14.91
C LEU A 88 7.02 -5.29 -14.60
N TRP A 89 5.95 -4.64 -15.08
CA TRP A 89 4.59 -5.17 -14.95
C TRP A 89 4.38 -6.46 -15.75
N ALA A 90 4.89 -6.53 -16.98
CA ALA A 90 4.78 -7.72 -17.81
C ALA A 90 5.49 -8.94 -17.18
N GLN A 91 6.70 -8.74 -16.67
CA GLN A 91 7.44 -9.79 -15.96
C GLN A 91 6.71 -10.25 -14.69
N HIS A 92 6.19 -9.29 -13.91
CA HIS A 92 5.45 -9.57 -12.68
C HIS A 92 4.18 -10.39 -12.97
N LEU A 93 3.41 -9.98 -13.96
CA LEU A 93 2.20 -10.69 -14.36
C LEU A 93 2.51 -12.11 -14.87
N ALA A 94 3.54 -12.26 -15.69
CA ALA A 94 3.97 -13.58 -16.17
C ALA A 94 4.36 -14.52 -15.01
N LEU A 95 5.11 -14.01 -14.02
CA LEU A 95 5.46 -14.76 -12.82
C LEU A 95 4.23 -15.10 -11.97
N ALA A 96 3.32 -14.16 -11.78
CA ALA A 96 2.09 -14.39 -11.02
C ALA A 96 1.21 -15.47 -11.66
N VAL A 97 1.04 -15.41 -12.99
CA VAL A 97 0.28 -16.41 -13.73
C VAL A 97 0.96 -17.79 -13.65
N ALA A 98 2.29 -17.85 -13.84
CA ALA A 98 3.04 -19.09 -13.75
C ALA A 98 2.91 -19.72 -12.34
N LEU A 99 3.01 -18.90 -11.28
CA LEU A 99 2.87 -19.38 -9.91
C LEU A 99 1.45 -19.91 -9.66
N LEU A 100 0.41 -19.18 -10.06
CA LEU A 100 -0.97 -19.62 -9.90
C LEU A 100 -1.29 -20.88 -10.68
N ALA A 101 -0.61 -21.13 -11.80
CA ALA A 101 -0.75 -22.38 -12.56
C ALA A 101 -0.10 -23.58 -11.83
N LEU A 102 0.86 -23.36 -10.94
CA LEU A 102 1.59 -24.41 -10.22
C LEU A 102 1.00 -24.75 -8.84
N VAL A 103 0.19 -23.88 -8.27
CA VAL A 103 -0.40 -24.09 -6.94
C VAL A 103 -1.89 -24.40 -7.05
N PRO A 104 -2.43 -25.31 -6.20
CA PRO A 104 -3.84 -25.69 -6.22
C PRO A 104 -4.73 -24.63 -5.53
N VAL A 105 -4.62 -23.39 -5.97
CA VAL A 105 -5.36 -22.23 -5.44
C VAL A 105 -6.07 -21.56 -6.60
N SER A 106 -7.36 -21.37 -6.47
CA SER A 106 -8.14 -20.64 -7.47
C SER A 106 -7.76 -19.15 -7.50
N ALA A 107 -7.93 -18.52 -8.65
CA ALA A 107 -7.68 -17.08 -8.79
C ALA A 107 -8.51 -16.24 -7.81
N TRP A 108 -9.73 -16.71 -7.45
CA TRP A 108 -10.58 -16.04 -6.48
C TRP A 108 -10.05 -16.15 -5.04
N GLU A 109 -9.63 -17.33 -4.61
CA GLU A 109 -9.00 -17.53 -3.29
C GLU A 109 -7.74 -16.67 -3.16
N TYR A 110 -6.92 -16.67 -4.20
CA TYR A 110 -5.74 -15.83 -4.25
C TYR A 110 -6.09 -14.33 -4.16
N ALA A 111 -7.05 -13.86 -4.97
CA ALA A 111 -7.45 -12.45 -4.97
C ALA A 111 -8.01 -12.03 -3.60
N THR A 112 -8.80 -12.89 -2.96
CA THR A 112 -9.35 -12.67 -1.63
C THR A 112 -8.25 -12.59 -0.57
N ALA A 113 -7.34 -13.57 -0.54
CA ALA A 113 -6.23 -13.59 0.40
C ALA A 113 -5.32 -12.37 0.22
N ALA A 114 -5.04 -12.00 -1.02
CA ALA A 114 -4.22 -10.86 -1.33
C ALA A 114 -4.92 -9.53 -0.96
N TYR A 115 -6.24 -9.41 -1.15
CA TYR A 115 -7.01 -8.23 -0.74
C TYR A 115 -6.92 -8.01 0.78
N PHE A 116 -7.20 -9.03 1.56
CA PHE A 116 -7.11 -8.93 3.02
C PHE A 116 -5.67 -8.79 3.52
N GLY A 117 -4.72 -9.46 2.89
CA GLY A 117 -3.28 -9.27 3.18
C GLY A 117 -2.82 -7.83 2.96
N LEU A 118 -3.29 -7.17 1.90
CA LEU A 118 -3.05 -5.76 1.66
C LEU A 118 -3.70 -4.89 2.74
N GLY A 119 -4.94 -5.21 3.16
CA GLY A 119 -5.62 -4.53 4.26
C GLY A 119 -4.83 -4.60 5.58
N LEU A 120 -4.28 -5.77 5.91
CA LEU A 120 -3.43 -5.96 7.08
C LEU A 120 -2.13 -5.14 6.98
N ALA A 121 -1.49 -5.09 5.80
CA ALA A 121 -0.31 -4.26 5.59
C ALA A 121 -0.62 -2.76 5.78
N MET A 122 -1.77 -2.30 5.31
CA MET A 122 -2.21 -0.91 5.53
C MET A 122 -2.54 -0.61 6.99
N LEU A 123 -3.09 -1.58 7.71
CA LEU A 123 -3.32 -1.47 9.15
C LEU A 123 -2.00 -1.36 9.91
N ARG A 124 -1.03 -2.17 9.54
CA ARG A 124 0.33 -2.10 10.07
C ARG A 124 0.92 -0.70 9.90
N SER A 125 0.89 -0.15 8.68
CA SER A 125 1.37 1.20 8.39
C SER A 125 0.67 2.28 9.25
N LEU A 126 -0.62 2.11 9.59
CA LEU A 126 -1.34 3.03 10.49
C LEU A 126 -0.74 3.09 11.89
N TYR A 127 -0.29 1.96 12.39
CA TYR A 127 0.27 1.86 13.74
C TYR A 127 1.76 2.21 13.81
N GLU A 128 2.50 1.96 12.73
CA GLU A 128 3.94 2.26 12.66
C GLU A 128 4.22 3.74 12.38
N HIS A 129 3.31 4.46 11.73
CA HIS A 129 3.52 5.83 11.32
C HIS A 129 2.44 6.77 11.81
N ARG A 130 2.85 7.86 12.47
CA ARG A 130 1.96 8.91 12.95
C ARG A 130 2.40 10.28 12.43
N PRO A 131 1.46 11.17 12.06
CA PRO A 131 1.81 12.54 11.75
C PRO A 131 2.36 13.23 12.99
N ALA A 132 3.54 13.83 12.85
CA ALA A 132 4.15 14.64 13.88
C ALA A 132 4.88 15.82 13.24
N ALA A 133 5.04 16.90 13.99
CA ALA A 133 5.77 18.08 13.53
C ALA A 133 7.24 17.75 13.27
N LEU A 134 7.86 16.99 14.18
CA LEU A 134 9.24 16.54 14.03
C LEU A 134 9.29 15.18 13.31
N PRO A 135 10.10 15.03 12.25
CA PRO A 135 10.25 13.78 11.50
C PRO A 135 10.57 12.56 12.39
N ALA A 136 11.46 12.73 13.36
CA ALA A 136 11.85 11.67 14.28
C ALA A 136 10.69 11.10 15.11
N HIS A 137 9.58 11.84 15.25
CA HIS A 137 8.38 11.39 15.99
C HIS A 137 7.33 10.75 15.07
N ARG A 138 7.61 10.60 13.77
CA ARG A 138 6.67 10.01 12.80
C ARG A 138 6.73 8.49 12.76
N ILE A 139 7.79 7.90 13.31
CA ILE A 139 7.92 6.45 13.50
C ILE A 139 7.53 6.11 14.93
N VAL A 140 6.72 5.08 15.10
CA VAL A 140 6.25 4.63 16.41
C VAL A 140 6.68 3.18 16.59
N ILE A 141 7.41 2.92 17.68
CA ILE A 141 7.70 1.57 18.15
C ILE A 141 6.46 1.08 18.92
N ASN A 142 5.90 -0.05 18.48
CA ASN A 142 4.76 -0.66 19.13
C ASN A 142 5.21 -1.93 19.84
N GLU A 143 5.34 -1.86 21.16
CA GLU A 143 5.51 -3.05 21.98
C GLU A 143 4.16 -3.73 22.19
N ALA A 144 4.04 -4.97 21.74
CA ALA A 144 2.80 -5.69 21.79
C ALA A 144 3.02 -7.16 22.15
N ALA A 145 2.01 -7.76 22.80
CA ALA A 145 1.97 -9.20 23.05
C ALA A 145 1.65 -9.97 21.76
N LEU A 146 1.99 -11.26 21.71
CA LEU A 146 1.42 -12.18 20.74
C LEU A 146 -0.13 -12.13 20.84
N PRO A 147 -0.90 -12.09 19.74
CA PRO A 147 -0.51 -12.28 18.33
C PRO A 147 -0.09 -11.02 17.57
N TRP A 148 -0.10 -9.84 18.22
CA TRP A 148 0.19 -8.57 17.56
C TRP A 148 1.62 -8.49 17.01
N ARG A 149 2.57 -9.15 17.67
CA ARG A 149 3.94 -9.30 17.17
C ARG A 149 4.01 -9.95 15.79
N LEU A 150 3.14 -10.92 15.51
CA LEU A 150 3.06 -11.54 14.20
C LEU A 150 2.54 -10.57 13.13
N LEU A 151 1.55 -9.74 13.47
CA LEU A 151 1.03 -8.70 12.58
C LEU A 151 2.10 -7.68 12.21
N TYR A 152 2.94 -7.30 13.17
CA TYR A 152 4.05 -6.36 12.97
C TYR A 152 5.36 -7.03 12.53
N LEU A 153 5.35 -8.34 12.21
CA LEU A 153 6.52 -9.11 11.80
C LEU A 153 7.70 -8.99 12.79
N ASN A 154 7.41 -8.90 14.08
CA ASN A 154 8.39 -8.66 15.14
C ASN A 154 9.24 -7.38 14.95
N ASN A 155 8.80 -6.43 14.17
CA ASN A 155 9.41 -5.12 14.04
C ASN A 155 8.99 -4.25 15.24
N ASN A 156 9.58 -4.51 16.36
CA ASN A 156 9.47 -3.68 17.56
C ASN A 156 10.82 -3.06 17.86
#